data_4cb9b88c162fad9ccad532cd82a34ecd
#
_entry.id   4cb9b88c162fad9ccad532cd82a34ecd
#
_cell.length_a   1.000
_cell.length_b   1.000
_cell.length_c   1.000
_cell.angle_alpha   90.00
_cell.angle_beta   90.00
_cell.angle_gamma   90.00
#
_symmetry.space_group_name_H-M   'P 1'
#
loop_
_entity.id
_entity.type
_entity.pdbx_description
1 polymer ?
#
loop_
_entity_poly.entity_id
_entity_poly.type
_entity_poly.pdbx_seq_one_letter_code
_entity_poly.pdbx_strand_id
1 'polypeptide(L)'
;TNEQIKQNLIGAGNNVVRVTIGATDSQNYFDLNYSALPEGIDPVTREMRDEMEKLGSVSLVSMYYSRDWCDNVYVGNTAFSGSLYGVDDHYLTAVDYAVNYGRSFTAADYENRRNVALIDAKSAKSLFQGENPIGGTIEINGMPFTVVGVVSSRSSSGPVINNFKDYQMYAGSTAGTIFIPDV
;
A
#
# COMPACT_ATOMS: atom_id res chain seq x y z
N THR A 1 -17.30 -13.93 -22.00
CA THR A 1 -16.44 -14.14 -23.18
C THR A 1 -14.99 -14.23 -22.77
N ASN A 2 -14.14 -14.92 -23.55
CA ASN A 2 -12.72 -15.17 -23.23
C ASN A 2 -11.92 -13.88 -22.96
N GLU A 3 -12.27 -12.77 -23.56
CA GLU A 3 -11.63 -11.47 -23.36
C GLU A 3 -11.93 -10.90 -21.95
N GLN A 4 -13.16 -11.01 -21.45
CA GLN A 4 -13.50 -10.60 -20.09
C GLN A 4 -12.86 -11.48 -19.04
N ILE A 5 -12.72 -12.78 -19.31
CA ILE A 5 -11.98 -13.71 -18.43
C ILE A 5 -10.49 -13.37 -18.41
N LYS A 6 -9.88 -13.06 -19.57
CA LYS A 6 -8.50 -12.56 -19.64
C LYS A 6 -8.31 -11.26 -18.90
N GLN A 7 -9.19 -10.27 -19.10
CA GLN A 7 -9.11 -8.99 -18.39
C GLN A 7 -9.31 -9.15 -16.87
N ASN A 8 -10.21 -10.05 -16.45
CA ASN A 8 -10.39 -10.35 -15.03
C ASN A 8 -9.21 -11.13 -14.44
N LEU A 9 -8.56 -12.00 -15.22
CA LEU A 9 -7.35 -12.70 -14.80
C LEU A 9 -6.12 -11.78 -14.76
N ILE A 10 -6.04 -10.83 -15.67
CA ILE A 10 -4.98 -9.82 -15.71
C ILE A 10 -5.20 -8.77 -14.59
N GLY A 11 -6.46 -8.35 -14.35
CA GLY A 11 -6.83 -7.43 -13.28
C GLY A 11 -6.78 -8.04 -11.88
N ALA A 12 -6.72 -9.36 -11.75
CA ALA A 12 -6.68 -10.06 -10.46
C ALA A 12 -5.28 -10.13 -9.80
N GLY A 13 -4.32 -9.29 -10.24
CA GLY A 13 -2.98 -9.26 -9.66
C GLY A 13 -2.10 -10.47 -9.99
N ASN A 14 -2.56 -11.38 -10.85
CA ASN A 14 -1.81 -12.59 -11.23
C ASN A 14 -0.58 -12.32 -12.11
N ASN A 15 -0.45 -11.10 -12.64
CA ASN A 15 0.69 -10.66 -13.47
C ASN A 15 1.63 -9.67 -12.74
N VAL A 16 1.48 -9.54 -11.42
CA VAL A 16 2.36 -8.68 -10.63
C VAL A 16 3.52 -9.48 -10.09
N VAL A 17 4.73 -9.07 -10.44
CA VAL A 17 5.97 -9.59 -9.85
C VAL A 17 6.44 -8.61 -8.79
N ARG A 18 6.49 -9.06 -7.54
CA ARG A 18 7.04 -8.28 -6.44
C ARG A 18 8.53 -8.59 -6.31
N VAL A 19 9.33 -7.55 -6.36
CA VAL A 19 10.78 -7.63 -6.10
C VAL A 19 11.04 -6.93 -4.77
N THR A 20 11.65 -7.64 -3.84
CA THR A 20 12.01 -7.10 -2.52
C THR A 20 13.47 -7.39 -2.23
N ILE A 21 14.13 -6.46 -1.53
CA ILE A 21 15.45 -6.71 -0.95
C ILE A 21 15.23 -7.57 0.29
N GLY A 22 15.88 -8.70 0.35
CA GLY A 22 15.76 -9.61 1.48
C GLY A 22 17.07 -10.38 1.73
N ALA A 23 17.24 -10.91 2.94
CA ALA A 23 18.35 -11.80 3.25
C ALA A 23 18.17 -13.15 2.56
N THR A 24 19.22 -13.67 1.97
CA THR A 24 19.24 -15.00 1.33
C THR A 24 19.40 -16.14 2.33
N ASP A 25 19.76 -15.84 3.57
CA ASP A 25 20.00 -16.82 4.62
C ASP A 25 18.88 -16.77 5.66
N SER A 26 18.22 -17.91 5.87
CA SER A 26 17.14 -18.07 6.84
C SER A 26 17.57 -17.86 8.31
N GLN A 27 18.88 -17.76 8.56
CA GLN A 27 19.43 -17.46 9.89
C GLN A 27 19.63 -15.97 10.16
N ASN A 28 19.67 -15.15 9.12
CA ASN A 28 19.77 -13.68 9.20
C ASN A 28 18.49 -13.07 8.65
N TYR A 29 17.47 -12.97 9.49
CA TYR A 29 16.26 -12.23 9.16
C TYR A 29 16.62 -10.75 9.08
N PHE A 30 16.59 -10.22 7.86
CA PHE A 30 16.80 -8.80 7.61
C PHE A 30 15.43 -8.14 7.38
N ASP A 31 15.05 -7.28 8.31
CA ASP A 31 13.81 -6.54 8.25
C ASP A 31 14.10 -5.06 8.01
N LEU A 32 13.80 -4.58 6.81
CA LEU A 32 13.94 -3.17 6.43
C LEU A 32 13.13 -2.22 7.29
N ASN A 33 12.13 -2.70 8.02
CA ASN A 33 11.37 -1.88 8.95
C ASN A 33 12.21 -1.42 10.15
N TYR A 34 13.24 -2.19 10.52
CA TYR A 34 14.03 -1.98 11.72
C TYR A 34 15.53 -1.88 11.46
N SER A 35 15.99 -2.20 10.25
CA SER A 35 17.40 -2.27 9.91
C SER A 35 17.73 -1.36 8.73
N ALA A 36 18.89 -0.71 8.78
CA ALA A 36 19.42 -0.05 7.60
C ALA A 36 19.82 -1.10 6.54
N LEU A 37 19.90 -0.70 5.28
CA LEU A 37 20.42 -1.57 4.22
C LEU A 37 21.82 -2.07 4.61
N PRO A 38 22.13 -3.36 4.38
CA PRO A 38 23.46 -3.90 4.60
C PRO A 38 24.50 -3.15 3.77
N GLU A 39 25.73 -3.09 4.28
CA GLU A 39 26.85 -2.47 3.57
C GLU A 39 27.06 -3.15 2.20
N GLY A 40 27.14 -2.35 1.14
CA GLY A 40 27.32 -2.83 -0.24
C GLY A 40 26.03 -3.17 -0.97
N ILE A 41 24.84 -2.95 -0.38
CA ILE A 41 23.57 -3.05 -1.08
C ILE A 41 23.02 -1.65 -1.32
N ASP A 42 22.91 -1.29 -2.59
CA ASP A 42 22.28 -0.03 -2.99
C ASP A 42 20.75 -0.12 -2.92
N PRO A 43 20.07 0.95 -2.52
CA PRO A 43 18.61 1.01 -2.57
C PRO A 43 18.13 0.93 -4.02
N VAL A 44 16.91 0.42 -4.21
CA VAL A 44 16.26 0.48 -5.53
C VAL A 44 16.01 1.95 -5.86
N THR A 45 16.47 2.39 -7.03
CA THR A 45 16.38 3.79 -7.46
C THR A 45 15.32 3.99 -8.54
N ARG A 46 14.93 5.25 -8.76
CA ARG A 46 13.97 5.61 -9.83
C ARG A 46 14.55 5.31 -11.21
N GLU A 47 15.85 5.43 -11.40
CA GLU A 47 16.55 5.08 -12.64
C GLU A 47 16.41 3.57 -12.94
N MET A 48 16.53 2.73 -11.93
CA MET A 48 16.30 1.28 -12.08
C MET A 48 14.85 0.98 -12.47
N ARG A 49 13.88 1.69 -11.90
CA ARG A 49 12.46 1.60 -12.30
C ARG A 49 12.30 1.95 -13.78
N ASP A 50 12.85 3.08 -14.20
CA ASP A 50 12.75 3.57 -15.57
C ASP A 50 13.44 2.63 -16.58
N GLU A 51 14.49 1.92 -16.16
CA GLU A 51 15.12 0.86 -16.96
C GLU A 51 14.22 -0.39 -17.08
N MET A 52 13.58 -0.79 -16.00
CA MET A 52 12.65 -1.92 -16.00
C MET A 52 11.42 -1.66 -16.89
N GLU A 53 10.93 -0.43 -16.95
CA GLU A 53 9.80 -0.05 -17.81
C GLU A 53 10.13 -0.16 -19.32
N LYS A 54 11.41 -0.10 -19.69
CA LYS A 54 11.84 -0.29 -21.10
C LYS A 54 11.80 -1.76 -21.55
N LEU A 55 11.62 -2.70 -20.64
CA LEU A 55 11.49 -4.11 -20.99
C LEU A 55 10.16 -4.37 -21.68
N GLY A 56 10.18 -4.95 -22.88
CA GLY A 56 8.98 -5.14 -23.70
C GLY A 56 7.90 -6.07 -23.11
N SER A 57 8.21 -6.77 -22.02
CA SER A 57 7.29 -7.63 -21.26
C SER A 57 6.71 -6.96 -20.03
N VAL A 58 7.14 -5.73 -19.71
CA VAL A 58 6.71 -4.96 -18.52
C VAL A 58 5.74 -3.88 -18.98
N SER A 59 4.58 -3.81 -18.36
CA SER A 59 3.55 -2.81 -18.65
C SER A 59 3.65 -1.60 -17.74
N LEU A 60 4.06 -1.81 -16.50
CA LEU A 60 4.12 -0.78 -15.48
C LEU A 60 5.07 -1.23 -14.38
N VAL A 61 5.88 -0.31 -13.87
CA VAL A 61 6.70 -0.51 -12.68
C VAL A 61 6.29 0.48 -11.61
N SER A 62 6.21 0.04 -10.37
CA SER A 62 5.91 0.89 -9.23
C SER A 62 6.90 0.61 -8.11
N MET A 63 7.27 1.66 -7.42
CA MET A 63 8.10 1.59 -6.21
C MET A 63 7.25 1.89 -4.99
N TYR A 64 7.53 1.19 -3.90
CA TYR A 64 6.87 1.45 -2.63
C TYR A 64 7.77 1.10 -1.44
N TYR A 65 7.49 1.75 -0.33
CA TYR A 65 8.01 1.37 0.98
C TYR A 65 6.83 0.93 1.84
N SER A 66 7.01 -0.12 2.62
CA SER A 66 5.98 -0.57 3.55
C SER A 66 6.54 -0.65 4.96
N ARG A 67 5.71 -0.28 5.90
CA ARG A 67 5.94 -0.51 7.31
C ARG A 67 4.70 -1.20 7.88
N ASP A 68 4.87 -2.44 8.29
CA ASP A 68 3.85 -3.19 8.99
C ASP A 68 3.85 -2.80 10.46
N TRP A 69 2.65 -2.73 11.06
CA TRP A 69 2.48 -2.41 12.48
C TRP A 69 3.07 -1.04 12.87
N CYS A 70 2.55 0.03 12.22
CA CYS A 70 2.99 1.38 12.55
C CYS A 70 2.51 1.81 13.93
N ASP A 71 3.46 2.06 14.80
CA ASP A 71 3.25 2.86 16.01
C ASP A 71 3.21 4.35 15.64
N ASN A 72 2.62 5.17 16.51
CA ASN A 72 2.54 6.63 16.34
C ASN A 72 1.71 7.11 15.12
N VAL A 73 0.62 6.41 14.81
CA VAL A 73 -0.39 6.84 13.85
C VAL A 73 -1.73 6.98 14.57
N TYR A 74 -2.33 8.18 14.52
CA TYR A 74 -3.52 8.50 15.30
C TYR A 74 -4.53 9.35 14.52
N VAL A 75 -5.80 9.20 14.88
CA VAL A 75 -6.86 10.20 14.61
C VAL A 75 -7.45 10.62 15.94
N GLY A 76 -7.16 11.84 16.39
CA GLY A 76 -7.49 12.26 17.75
C GLY A 76 -6.85 11.31 18.78
N ASN A 77 -7.69 10.65 19.57
CA ASN A 77 -7.23 9.68 20.59
C ASN A 77 -7.27 8.22 20.11
N THR A 78 -7.63 7.97 18.85
CA THR A 78 -7.74 6.61 18.28
C THR A 78 -6.43 6.24 17.61
N ALA A 79 -5.74 5.23 18.17
CA ALA A 79 -4.53 4.69 17.56
C ALA A 79 -4.86 3.82 16.35
N PHE A 80 -4.05 3.92 15.32
CA PHE A 80 -4.08 3.03 14.17
C PHE A 80 -3.22 1.79 14.44
N SER A 81 -3.73 0.64 14.04
CA SER A 81 -2.97 -0.61 14.02
C SER A 81 -3.11 -1.21 12.64
N GLY A 82 -2.07 -1.08 11.82
CA GLY A 82 -2.09 -1.54 10.45
C GLY A 82 -0.82 -1.19 9.71
N SER A 83 -0.87 -1.28 8.40
CA SER A 83 0.29 -1.05 7.54
C SER A 83 0.27 0.35 6.94
N LEU A 84 1.43 0.99 6.86
CA LEU A 84 1.68 2.25 6.19
C LEU A 84 2.53 2.00 4.93
N TYR A 85 2.08 2.55 3.80
CA TYR A 85 2.79 2.47 2.54
C TYR A 85 3.13 3.87 2.04
N GLY A 86 4.43 4.12 1.78
CA GLY A 86 4.89 5.20 0.93
C GLY A 86 4.88 4.72 -0.52
N VAL A 87 4.13 5.38 -1.38
CA VAL A 87 3.86 4.86 -2.73
C VAL A 87 4.12 5.92 -3.80
N ASP A 88 4.59 5.48 -4.96
CA ASP A 88 4.65 6.31 -6.15
C ASP A 88 3.28 6.45 -6.83
N ASP A 89 3.22 7.22 -7.90
CA ASP A 89 2.01 7.52 -8.66
C ASP A 89 1.44 6.30 -9.43
N HIS A 90 2.25 5.27 -9.66
CA HIS A 90 1.87 4.05 -10.35
C HIS A 90 1.31 2.96 -9.42
N TYR A 91 1.58 3.04 -8.12
CA TYR A 91 1.32 1.95 -7.17
C TYR A 91 -0.11 1.45 -7.19
N LEU A 92 -1.10 2.35 -7.04
CA LEU A 92 -2.50 1.95 -6.98
C LEU A 92 -2.94 1.19 -8.25
N THR A 93 -2.42 1.62 -9.40
CA THR A 93 -2.67 0.94 -10.68
C THR A 93 -1.99 -0.42 -10.73
N ALA A 94 -0.72 -0.50 -10.30
CA ALA A 94 0.05 -1.74 -10.32
C ALA A 94 -0.57 -2.84 -9.43
N VAL A 95 -1.14 -2.47 -8.27
CA VAL A 95 -1.76 -3.41 -7.33
C VAL A 95 -3.29 -3.48 -7.44
N ASP A 96 -3.86 -2.91 -8.50
CA ASP A 96 -5.30 -2.91 -8.80
C ASP A 96 -6.18 -2.35 -7.66
N TYR A 97 -5.78 -1.21 -7.12
CA TYR A 97 -6.60 -0.44 -6.20
C TYR A 97 -7.42 0.62 -6.94
N ALA A 98 -8.65 0.82 -6.50
CA ALA A 98 -9.52 1.88 -6.99
C ALA A 98 -9.89 2.86 -5.88
N VAL A 99 -10.02 4.13 -6.24
CA VAL A 99 -10.60 5.13 -5.36
C VAL A 99 -12.12 4.97 -5.38
N ASN A 100 -12.71 4.68 -4.24
CA ASN A 100 -14.16 4.54 -4.10
C ASN A 100 -14.82 5.85 -3.72
N TYR A 101 -14.11 6.68 -2.96
CA TYR A 101 -14.62 7.94 -2.47
C TYR A 101 -13.48 8.96 -2.33
N GLY A 102 -13.75 10.24 -2.67
CA GLY A 102 -12.73 11.27 -2.71
C GLY A 102 -11.92 11.26 -4.01
N ARG A 103 -10.60 11.45 -3.93
CA ARG A 103 -9.69 11.49 -5.08
C ARG A 103 -8.42 10.68 -4.83
N SER A 104 -7.74 10.30 -5.90
CA SER A 104 -6.38 9.75 -5.85
C SER A 104 -5.34 10.82 -5.56
N PHE A 105 -4.09 10.40 -5.38
CA PHE A 105 -2.95 11.31 -5.45
C PHE A 105 -2.85 11.95 -6.84
N THR A 106 -2.37 13.17 -6.86
CA THR A 106 -2.13 13.95 -8.09
C THR A 106 -0.64 14.23 -8.21
N ALA A 107 -0.17 14.52 -9.42
CA ALA A 107 1.22 14.95 -9.65
C ALA A 107 1.62 16.10 -8.71
N ALA A 108 0.72 17.06 -8.48
CA ALA A 108 0.96 18.18 -7.57
C ALA A 108 1.12 17.75 -6.09
N ASP A 109 0.57 16.61 -5.66
CA ASP A 109 0.79 16.10 -4.31
C ASP A 109 2.23 15.61 -4.14
N TYR A 110 2.78 14.96 -5.17
CA TYR A 110 4.18 14.52 -5.21
C TYR A 110 5.15 15.70 -5.39
N GLU A 111 4.91 16.56 -6.37
CA GLU A 111 5.79 17.70 -6.68
C GLU A 111 5.92 18.68 -5.51
N ASN A 112 4.82 18.94 -4.80
CA ASN A 112 4.78 19.89 -3.69
C ASN A 112 4.93 19.20 -2.32
N ARG A 113 5.25 17.90 -2.29
CA ARG A 113 5.43 17.11 -1.05
C ARG A 113 4.29 17.32 -0.06
N ARG A 114 3.06 17.20 -0.56
CA ARG A 114 1.87 17.44 0.26
C ARG A 114 1.65 16.29 1.25
N ASN A 115 1.35 16.62 2.48
CA ASN A 115 0.95 15.66 3.50
C ASN A 115 -0.50 15.23 3.27
N VAL A 116 -0.71 14.33 2.35
CA VAL A 116 -2.03 13.75 2.02
C VAL A 116 -1.98 12.24 2.19
N ALA A 117 -3.12 11.65 2.51
CA ALA A 117 -3.23 10.21 2.71
C ALA A 117 -4.44 9.62 1.95
N LEU A 118 -4.27 8.40 1.48
CA LEU A 118 -5.36 7.52 1.10
C LEU A 118 -5.49 6.42 2.15
N ILE A 119 -6.70 5.99 2.43
CA ILE A 119 -6.96 4.96 3.42
C ILE A 119 -7.88 3.88 2.85
N ASP A 120 -7.75 2.66 3.31
CA ASP A 120 -8.70 1.62 2.95
C ASP A 120 -9.99 1.72 3.78
N ALA A 121 -11.01 0.95 3.39
CA ALA A 121 -12.30 0.97 4.07
C ALA A 121 -12.22 0.53 5.55
N LYS A 122 -11.26 -0.34 5.89
CA LYS A 122 -11.05 -0.80 7.28
C LYS A 122 -10.48 0.32 8.13
N SER A 123 -9.46 1.03 7.63
CA SER A 123 -8.88 2.20 8.29
C SER A 123 -9.91 3.32 8.45
N ALA A 124 -10.72 3.57 7.40
CA ALA A 124 -11.79 4.56 7.48
C ALA A 124 -12.77 4.23 8.62
N LYS A 125 -13.20 2.97 8.71
CA LYS A 125 -14.12 2.51 9.75
C LYS A 125 -13.52 2.59 11.15
N SER A 126 -12.26 2.14 11.32
CA SER A 126 -11.61 2.07 12.65
C SER A 126 -11.22 3.45 13.17
N LEU A 127 -10.70 4.32 12.31
CA LEU A 127 -10.17 5.62 12.71
C LEU A 127 -11.25 6.70 12.81
N PHE A 128 -12.24 6.69 11.89
CA PHE A 128 -13.27 7.71 11.80
C PHE A 128 -14.64 7.27 12.31
N GLN A 129 -14.77 6.02 12.81
CA GLN A 129 -15.96 5.51 13.51
C GLN A 129 -17.28 5.71 12.75
N GLY A 130 -17.22 5.69 11.42
CA GLY A 130 -18.38 5.89 10.54
C GLY A 130 -18.62 7.34 10.11
N GLU A 131 -17.82 8.29 10.59
CA GLU A 131 -17.82 9.65 10.05
C GLU A 131 -17.14 9.72 8.68
N ASN A 132 -17.39 10.80 7.94
CA ASN A 132 -16.73 11.03 6.66
C ASN A 132 -15.22 11.28 6.85
N PRO A 133 -14.34 10.40 6.35
CA PRO A 133 -12.92 10.58 6.54
C PRO A 133 -12.28 11.65 5.64
N ILE A 134 -12.96 12.05 4.53
CA ILE A 134 -12.38 13.00 3.57
C ILE A 134 -12.24 14.39 4.19
N GLY A 135 -11.03 14.93 4.12
CA GLY A 135 -10.66 16.18 4.80
C GLY A 135 -10.28 16.00 6.26
N GLY A 136 -10.48 14.81 6.82
CA GLY A 136 -10.01 14.47 8.16
C GLY A 136 -8.49 14.40 8.24
N THR A 137 -7.95 14.56 9.46
CA THR A 137 -6.50 14.56 9.69
C THR A 137 -6.07 13.28 10.38
N ILE A 138 -5.06 12.63 9.84
CA ILE A 138 -4.32 11.54 10.45
C ILE A 138 -2.96 12.08 10.87
N GLU A 139 -2.58 11.87 12.11
CA GLU A 139 -1.25 12.19 12.61
C GLU A 139 -0.33 10.97 12.43
N ILE A 140 0.75 11.14 11.69
CA ILE A 140 1.77 10.10 11.43
C ILE A 140 3.10 10.61 11.96
N ASN A 141 3.63 10.00 13.01
CA ASN A 141 4.85 10.44 13.68
C ASN A 141 4.84 11.94 14.05
N GLY A 142 3.72 12.47 14.52
CA GLY A 142 3.57 13.87 14.89
C GLY A 142 3.33 14.82 13.70
N MET A 143 3.28 14.31 12.48
CA MET A 143 2.98 15.13 11.29
C MET A 143 1.53 14.91 10.85
N PRO A 144 0.76 15.98 10.59
CA PRO A 144 -0.61 15.87 10.12
C PRO A 144 -0.67 15.56 8.62
N PHE A 145 -1.47 14.56 8.26
CA PHE A 145 -1.81 14.19 6.89
C PHE A 145 -3.31 14.33 6.66
N THR A 146 -3.71 14.95 5.56
CA THR A 146 -5.12 15.10 5.20
C THR A 146 -5.59 13.90 4.39
N VAL A 147 -6.66 13.25 4.80
CA VAL A 147 -7.29 12.18 4.02
C VAL A 147 -7.95 12.75 2.78
N VAL A 148 -7.51 12.32 1.61
CA VAL A 148 -8.04 12.79 0.31
C VAL A 148 -8.87 11.75 -0.41
N GLY A 149 -8.76 10.47 -0.05
CA GLY A 149 -9.56 9.42 -0.66
C GLY A 149 -9.62 8.13 0.16
N VAL A 150 -10.64 7.35 -0.13
CA VAL A 150 -10.82 5.99 0.37
C VAL A 150 -10.69 5.03 -0.80
N VAL A 151 -9.85 4.02 -0.65
CA VAL A 151 -9.51 3.06 -1.69
C VAL A 151 -9.90 1.63 -1.31
N SER A 152 -10.10 0.80 -2.31
CA SER A 152 -10.20 -0.65 -2.14
C SER A 152 -9.54 -1.40 -3.28
N SER A 153 -9.07 -2.61 -3.02
CA SER A 153 -8.61 -3.51 -4.08
C SER A 153 -9.80 -3.95 -4.94
N ARG A 154 -9.66 -3.90 -6.24
CA ARG A 154 -10.65 -4.44 -7.20
C ARG A 154 -10.60 -5.96 -7.24
N SER A 155 -9.45 -6.54 -6.95
CA SER A 155 -9.22 -7.98 -6.94
C SER A 155 -9.67 -8.67 -5.64
N SER A 156 -10.39 -7.99 -4.76
CA SER A 156 -10.90 -8.58 -3.52
C SER A 156 -12.06 -9.57 -3.75
N SER A 157 -11.80 -10.65 -4.46
CA SER A 157 -12.33 -11.93 -4.03
C SER A 157 -11.77 -12.12 -2.63
N GLY A 158 -12.60 -12.02 -1.61
CA GLY A 158 -12.16 -12.26 -0.23
C GLY A 158 -11.36 -13.56 -0.18
N PRO A 159 -10.45 -13.73 0.79
CA PRO A 159 -9.65 -14.94 0.88
C PRO A 159 -10.57 -16.16 0.87
N VAL A 160 -10.20 -17.16 0.09
CA VAL A 160 -10.90 -18.44 0.10
C VAL A 160 -10.65 -19.08 1.46
N ILE A 161 -11.66 -19.02 2.33
CA ILE A 161 -11.60 -19.62 3.67
C ILE A 161 -12.02 -21.08 3.53
N ASN A 162 -11.05 -21.97 3.49
CA ASN A 162 -11.30 -23.41 3.35
C ASN A 162 -11.33 -24.16 4.71
N ASN A 163 -10.79 -23.53 5.76
CA ASN A 163 -10.66 -24.17 7.07
C ASN A 163 -10.61 -23.11 8.19
N PHE A 164 -10.69 -23.58 9.44
CA PHE A 164 -10.70 -22.70 10.62
C PHE A 164 -9.38 -21.92 10.79
N LYS A 165 -8.26 -22.43 10.32
CA LYS A 165 -6.97 -21.74 10.37
C LYS A 165 -6.94 -20.55 9.42
N ASP A 166 -7.49 -20.71 8.20
CA ASP A 166 -7.64 -19.60 7.23
C ASP A 166 -8.57 -18.52 7.81
N TYR A 167 -9.67 -18.95 8.47
CA TYR A 167 -10.57 -18.04 9.18
C TYR A 167 -9.85 -17.25 10.29
N GLN A 168 -9.05 -17.92 11.11
CA GLN A 168 -8.29 -17.25 12.18
C GLN A 168 -7.28 -16.26 11.61
N MET A 169 -6.55 -16.61 10.55
CA MET A 169 -5.63 -15.68 9.89
C MET A 169 -6.37 -14.49 9.28
N TYR A 170 -7.53 -14.71 8.69
CA TYR A 170 -8.34 -13.65 8.11
C TYR A 170 -9.04 -12.79 9.17
N ALA A 171 -9.62 -13.39 10.18
CA ALA A 171 -10.28 -12.68 11.28
C ALA A 171 -9.29 -11.91 12.16
N GLY A 172 -8.03 -12.38 12.25
CA GLY A 172 -6.94 -11.67 12.93
C GLY A 172 -6.42 -10.45 12.18
N SER A 173 -6.66 -10.37 10.86
CA SER A 173 -6.26 -9.23 10.03
C SER A 173 -7.36 -8.16 10.02
N THR A 174 -7.60 -7.53 11.17
CA THR A 174 -8.44 -6.31 11.24
C THR A 174 -7.65 -5.05 10.91
N ALA A 175 -6.37 -5.18 10.71
CA ALA A 175 -5.45 -4.10 10.38
C ALA A 175 -5.83 -3.48 9.03
N GLY A 176 -5.99 -2.17 9.00
CA GLY A 176 -6.20 -1.40 7.79
C GLY A 176 -4.89 -1.01 7.11
N THR A 177 -5.00 -0.29 6.01
CA THR A 177 -3.86 0.22 5.25
C THR A 177 -4.01 1.71 5.00
N ILE A 178 -2.92 2.45 5.23
CA ILE A 178 -2.79 3.86 4.90
C ILE A 178 -1.71 3.99 3.82
N PHE A 179 -1.98 4.79 2.80
CA PHE A 179 -1.02 5.13 1.76
C PHE A 179 -0.70 6.63 1.84
N ILE A 180 0.58 6.96 1.69
CA ILE A 180 1.08 8.33 1.58
C ILE A 180 1.96 8.45 0.34
N PRO A 181 2.08 9.64 -0.30
CA PRO A 181 3.01 9.82 -1.40
C PRO A 181 4.46 9.58 -0.94
N ASP A 182 5.21 8.82 -1.74
CA ASP A 182 6.66 8.70 -1.62
C ASP A 182 7.32 9.88 -2.35
N VAL A 183 7.95 10.81 -1.61
CA VAL A 183 8.46 12.10 -2.11
C VAL A 183 9.89 12.37 -1.65
#